data_b713a0bae261d132b6693143006468d7
#
_entry.id   b713a0bae261d132b6693143006468d7
#
_cell.length_a   1.000
_cell.length_b   1.000
_cell.length_c   1.000
_cell.angle_alpha   90.00
_cell.angle_beta   90.00
_cell.angle_gamma   90.00
#
_symmetry.space_group_name_H-M   'P 1'
#
loop_
_entity.id
_entity.type
_entity.pdbx_description
1 polymer ?
#
loop_
_entity_poly.entity_id
_entity_poly.type
_entity_poly.pdbx_seq_one_letter_code
_entity_poly.pdbx_strand_id
1 'polypeptide(L)'
;MIENNEEFYFDTEEYIEIIIYYLELGDYSYAEMAVNHALSIHPNSLEIKTKQLEVFLELERYVKAKELIDELHQSSLEDTDFLVCCAKYYSNLGNPKKSIEYCQRALQLEEEENFLHNFIADEYVNLDDPFNALKHYTSALEHDPFDDYSLENVMLCYNLLNRP
;
A
#
# COMPACT_ATOMS: atom_id res chain seq x y z
N MET A 1 17.41 -44.26 -7.81
CA MET A 1 16.86 -42.98 -8.31
C MET A 1 17.08 -41.96 -7.21
N ILE A 2 18.07 -41.09 -7.41
CA ILE A 2 18.38 -40.00 -6.52
C ILE A 2 17.49 -38.86 -7.04
N GLU A 3 16.39 -38.55 -6.34
CA GLU A 3 15.65 -37.33 -6.58
C GLU A 3 16.57 -36.18 -6.16
N ASN A 4 17.04 -35.42 -7.15
CA ASN A 4 17.69 -34.14 -6.94
C ASN A 4 16.64 -33.21 -6.28
N ASN A 5 16.70 -33.09 -4.98
CA ASN A 5 16.08 -32.00 -4.27
C ASN A 5 16.95 -30.77 -4.56
N GLU A 6 16.82 -30.17 -5.74
CA GLU A 6 17.36 -28.85 -6.01
C GLU A 6 16.52 -27.86 -5.20
N GLU A 7 16.99 -27.53 -4.00
CA GLU A 7 16.49 -26.35 -3.29
C GLU A 7 16.91 -25.13 -4.13
N PHE A 8 15.95 -24.56 -4.85
CA PHE A 8 16.16 -23.29 -5.54
C PHE A 8 16.27 -22.20 -4.47
N TYR A 9 17.49 -21.72 -4.28
CA TYR A 9 17.75 -20.54 -3.47
C TYR A 9 17.56 -19.31 -4.35
N PHE A 10 16.44 -18.63 -4.15
CA PHE A 10 16.19 -17.30 -4.72
C PHE A 10 16.82 -16.23 -3.82
N ASP A 11 17.29 -15.14 -4.41
CA ASP A 11 17.67 -13.97 -3.64
C ASP A 11 16.42 -13.16 -3.20
N THR A 12 16.63 -12.09 -2.45
CA THR A 12 15.53 -11.29 -1.91
C THR A 12 14.71 -10.64 -3.03
N GLU A 13 15.35 -10.15 -4.09
CA GLU A 13 14.69 -9.48 -5.21
C GLU A 13 13.79 -10.46 -5.99
N GLU A 14 14.30 -11.66 -6.28
CA GLU A 14 13.53 -12.72 -6.96
C GLU A 14 12.29 -13.14 -6.15
N TYR A 15 12.41 -13.24 -4.80
CA TYR A 15 11.24 -13.51 -3.96
C TYR A 15 10.22 -12.40 -3.99
N ILE A 16 10.65 -11.15 -3.99
CA ILE A 16 9.75 -9.99 -4.06
C ILE A 16 8.99 -9.98 -5.38
N GLU A 17 9.65 -10.23 -6.51
CA GLU A 17 8.98 -10.36 -7.80
C GLU A 17 7.92 -11.46 -7.80
N ILE A 18 8.21 -12.63 -7.22
CA ILE A 18 7.24 -13.74 -7.07
C ILE A 18 6.05 -13.32 -6.20
N ILE A 19 6.31 -12.64 -5.08
CA ILE A 19 5.25 -12.21 -4.17
C ILE A 19 4.36 -11.17 -4.86
N ILE A 20 4.95 -10.17 -5.52
CA ILE A 20 4.21 -9.14 -6.28
C ILE A 20 3.34 -9.79 -7.35
N TYR A 21 3.89 -10.74 -8.11
CA TYR A 21 3.13 -11.46 -9.13
C TYR A 21 1.85 -12.09 -8.59
N TYR A 22 1.93 -12.79 -7.44
CA TYR A 22 0.73 -13.39 -6.84
C TYR A 22 -0.21 -12.37 -6.21
N LEU A 23 0.29 -11.26 -5.67
CA LEU A 23 -0.53 -10.15 -5.18
C LEU A 23 -1.34 -9.52 -6.33
N GLU A 24 -0.72 -9.27 -7.47
CA GLU A 24 -1.37 -8.71 -8.66
C GLU A 24 -2.42 -9.66 -9.25
N LEU A 25 -2.21 -10.98 -9.17
CA LEU A 25 -3.20 -11.97 -9.56
C LEU A 25 -4.37 -12.10 -8.57
N GLY A 26 -4.27 -11.50 -7.37
CA GLY A 26 -5.22 -11.69 -6.28
C GLY A 26 -5.13 -13.08 -5.65
N ASP A 27 -4.06 -13.82 -5.89
CA ASP A 27 -3.84 -15.15 -5.30
C ASP A 27 -3.03 -15.03 -4.00
N TYR A 28 -3.71 -14.48 -3.00
CA TYR A 28 -3.09 -14.16 -1.70
C TYR A 28 -2.59 -15.39 -0.93
N SER A 29 -3.15 -16.56 -1.21
CA SER A 29 -2.67 -17.81 -0.60
C SER A 29 -1.28 -18.19 -1.11
N TYR A 30 -1.03 -18.08 -2.40
CA TYR A 30 0.30 -18.32 -2.96
C TYR A 30 1.27 -17.20 -2.61
N ALA A 31 0.81 -15.94 -2.55
CA ALA A 31 1.62 -14.84 -2.04
C ALA A 31 2.09 -15.10 -0.59
N GLU A 32 1.21 -15.58 0.30
CA GLU A 32 1.57 -15.94 1.67
C GLU A 32 2.57 -17.11 1.72
N MET A 33 2.39 -18.12 0.87
CA MET A 33 3.35 -19.24 0.78
C MET A 33 4.74 -18.75 0.34
N ALA A 34 4.80 -17.88 -0.67
CA ALA A 34 6.04 -17.29 -1.16
C ALA A 34 6.73 -16.45 -0.06
N VAL A 35 5.99 -15.60 0.65
CA VAL A 35 6.48 -14.81 1.79
C VAL A 35 7.05 -15.72 2.88
N ASN A 36 6.31 -16.76 3.29
CA ASN A 36 6.75 -17.66 4.36
C ASN A 36 8.03 -18.40 3.98
N HIS A 37 8.13 -18.83 2.71
CA HIS A 37 9.35 -19.46 2.20
C HIS A 37 10.51 -18.47 2.16
N ALA A 38 10.29 -17.26 1.64
CA ALA A 38 11.29 -16.20 1.61
C ALA A 38 11.83 -15.85 3.00
N LEU A 39 10.96 -15.73 4.01
CA LEU A 39 11.34 -15.44 5.39
C LEU A 39 12.06 -16.62 6.07
N SER A 40 11.86 -17.86 5.61
CA SER A 40 12.63 -19.00 6.13
C SER A 40 14.11 -18.94 5.72
N ILE A 41 14.41 -18.27 4.60
CA ILE A 41 15.76 -18.09 4.05
C ILE A 41 16.33 -16.74 4.46
N HIS A 42 15.51 -15.68 4.39
CA HIS A 42 15.88 -14.29 4.66
C HIS A 42 15.08 -13.70 5.86
N PRO A 43 15.22 -14.23 7.09
CA PRO A 43 14.32 -13.90 8.21
C PRO A 43 14.36 -12.44 8.67
N ASN A 44 15.42 -11.71 8.32
CA ASN A 44 15.63 -10.32 8.74
C ASN A 44 15.40 -9.31 7.60
N SER A 45 14.95 -9.76 6.42
CA SER A 45 14.65 -8.83 5.31
C SER A 45 13.45 -7.96 5.65
N LEU A 46 13.68 -6.65 5.78
CA LEU A 46 12.61 -5.68 6.03
C LEU A 46 11.65 -5.60 4.84
N GLU A 47 12.19 -5.68 3.64
CA GLU A 47 11.44 -5.62 2.39
C GLU A 47 10.46 -6.80 2.26
N ILE A 48 10.90 -8.04 2.53
CA ILE A 48 10.00 -9.20 2.55
C ILE A 48 8.95 -9.07 3.66
N LYS A 49 9.31 -8.53 4.84
CA LYS A 49 8.35 -8.28 5.91
C LYS A 49 7.33 -7.21 5.54
N THR A 50 7.72 -6.19 4.78
CA THR A 50 6.77 -5.21 4.23
C THR A 50 5.80 -5.87 3.25
N LYS A 51 6.26 -6.78 2.40
CA LYS A 51 5.37 -7.60 1.55
C LYS A 51 4.49 -8.57 2.35
N GLN A 52 4.99 -9.12 3.46
CA GLN A 52 4.15 -9.89 4.39
C GLN A 52 3.02 -9.04 4.98
N LEU A 53 3.30 -7.80 5.32
CA LEU A 53 2.29 -6.86 5.80
C LEU A 53 1.21 -6.62 4.73
N GLU A 54 1.61 -6.40 3.48
CA GLU A 54 0.68 -6.25 2.36
C GLU A 54 -0.22 -7.49 2.21
N VAL A 55 0.34 -8.69 2.24
CA VAL A 55 -0.43 -9.96 2.20
C VAL A 55 -1.40 -10.06 3.38
N PHE A 56 -1.01 -9.66 4.60
CA PHE A 56 -1.93 -9.67 5.74
C PHE A 56 -3.08 -8.70 5.58
N LEU A 57 -2.87 -7.55 4.94
CA LEU A 57 -3.93 -6.57 4.65
C LEU A 57 -4.93 -7.13 3.63
N GLU A 58 -4.45 -7.75 2.55
CA GLU A 58 -5.29 -8.37 1.54
C GLU A 58 -6.10 -9.57 2.08
N LEU A 59 -5.54 -10.30 3.04
CA LEU A 59 -6.22 -11.39 3.75
C LEU A 59 -7.06 -10.92 4.95
N GLU A 60 -7.19 -9.60 5.17
CA GLU A 60 -7.92 -8.98 6.28
C GLU A 60 -7.46 -9.45 7.68
N ARG A 61 -6.20 -9.86 7.79
CA ARG A 61 -5.60 -10.34 9.06
C ARG A 61 -5.07 -9.17 9.89
N TYR A 62 -5.93 -8.24 10.28
CA TYR A 62 -5.57 -6.97 10.92
C TYR A 62 -4.80 -7.11 12.24
N VAL A 63 -5.02 -8.18 13.00
CA VAL A 63 -4.25 -8.43 14.24
C VAL A 63 -2.78 -8.69 13.91
N LYS A 64 -2.51 -9.59 12.95
CA LYS A 64 -1.13 -9.88 12.52
C LYS A 64 -0.49 -8.68 11.84
N ALA A 65 -1.27 -7.95 11.02
CA ALA A 65 -0.80 -6.72 10.41
C ALA A 65 -0.35 -5.69 11.46
N LYS A 66 -1.13 -5.52 12.55
CA LYS A 66 -0.77 -4.60 13.64
C LYS A 66 0.51 -5.01 14.36
N GLU A 67 0.65 -6.30 14.68
CA GLU A 67 1.86 -6.83 15.32
C GLU A 67 3.11 -6.55 14.46
N LEU A 68 3.00 -6.77 13.14
CA LEU A 68 4.09 -6.54 12.22
C LEU A 68 4.38 -5.04 12.00
N ILE A 69 3.35 -4.19 11.97
CA ILE A 69 3.53 -2.74 11.96
C ILE A 69 4.32 -2.28 13.19
N ASP A 70 3.97 -2.77 14.37
CA ASP A 70 4.65 -2.41 15.62
C ASP A 70 6.11 -2.89 15.65
N GLU A 71 6.39 -4.07 15.08
CA GLU A 71 7.74 -4.60 14.92
C GLU A 71 8.58 -3.74 13.98
N LEU A 72 8.03 -3.35 12.82
CA LEU A 72 8.75 -2.65 11.76
C LEU A 72 8.83 -1.14 11.97
N HIS A 73 7.99 -0.57 12.83
CA HIS A 73 7.76 0.87 12.91
C HIS A 73 9.04 1.71 13.04
N GLN A 74 10.04 1.27 13.81
CA GLN A 74 11.27 2.06 13.98
C GLN A 74 12.27 1.89 12.84
N SER A 75 12.23 0.75 12.14
CA SER A 75 13.19 0.39 11.10
C SER A 75 12.78 0.83 9.71
N SER A 76 11.49 1.09 9.49
CA SER A 76 10.90 1.28 8.16
C SER A 76 10.17 2.62 7.99
N LEU A 77 10.43 3.60 8.87
CA LEU A 77 9.78 4.92 8.79
C LEU A 77 10.20 5.78 7.58
N GLU A 78 11.27 5.38 6.89
CA GLU A 78 11.76 6.00 5.65
C GLU A 78 11.51 5.11 4.43
N ASP A 79 10.66 4.08 4.57
CA ASP A 79 10.27 3.17 3.51
C ASP A 79 8.85 3.51 3.06
N THR A 80 8.71 3.94 1.80
CA THR A 80 7.42 4.37 1.24
C THR A 80 6.41 3.24 1.20
N ASP A 81 6.80 2.03 0.81
CA ASP A 81 5.92 0.85 0.77
C ASP A 81 5.35 0.53 2.16
N PHE A 82 6.21 0.59 3.19
CA PHE A 82 5.76 0.39 4.57
C PHE A 82 4.76 1.47 5.01
N LEU A 83 5.03 2.74 4.69
CA LEU A 83 4.12 3.85 5.03
C LEU A 83 2.77 3.70 4.32
N VAL A 84 2.77 3.28 3.05
CA VAL A 84 1.55 2.97 2.29
C VAL A 84 0.78 1.81 2.93
N CYS A 85 1.45 0.74 3.34
CA CYS A 85 0.80 -0.36 4.07
C CYS A 85 0.18 0.11 5.39
N CYS A 86 0.86 0.99 6.14
CA CYS A 86 0.29 1.59 7.35
C CYS A 86 -0.95 2.44 7.03
N ALA A 87 -0.93 3.24 5.96
CA ALA A 87 -2.07 4.00 5.51
C ALA A 87 -3.26 3.10 5.17
N LYS A 88 -3.05 2.07 4.35
CA LYS A 88 -4.07 1.05 4.02
C LYS A 88 -4.65 0.38 5.27
N TYR A 89 -3.79 0.02 6.23
CA TYR A 89 -4.23 -0.56 7.50
C TYR A 89 -5.22 0.35 8.23
N TYR A 90 -4.89 1.64 8.40
CA TYR A 90 -5.76 2.58 9.10
C TYR A 90 -7.01 2.95 8.29
N SER A 91 -6.93 3.00 6.96
CA SER A 91 -8.08 3.15 6.07
C SER A 91 -9.08 2.01 6.27
N ASN A 92 -8.61 0.77 6.22
CA ASN A 92 -9.44 -0.44 6.40
C ASN A 92 -10.10 -0.51 7.78
N LEU A 93 -9.49 0.10 8.80
CA LEU A 93 -10.07 0.23 10.14
C LEU A 93 -11.01 1.44 10.29
N GLY A 94 -11.30 2.18 9.23
CA GLY A 94 -12.15 3.36 9.27
C GLY A 94 -11.53 4.55 10.01
N ASN A 95 -10.20 4.68 9.97
CA ASN A 95 -9.47 5.81 10.53
C ASN A 95 -8.77 6.64 9.43
N PRO A 96 -9.54 7.39 8.62
CA PRO A 96 -9.02 8.14 7.49
C PRO A 96 -7.99 9.21 7.88
N LYS A 97 -8.12 9.81 9.06
CA LYS A 97 -7.16 10.83 9.52
C LYS A 97 -5.75 10.25 9.67
N LYS A 98 -5.67 9.07 10.28
CA LYS A 98 -4.38 8.39 10.47
C LYS A 98 -3.82 7.84 9.16
N SER A 99 -4.69 7.39 8.28
CA SER A 99 -4.34 6.99 6.91
C SER A 99 -3.68 8.16 6.16
N ILE A 100 -4.31 9.33 6.17
CA ILE A 100 -3.77 10.56 5.56
C ILE A 100 -2.40 10.93 6.13
N GLU A 101 -2.20 10.85 7.46
CA GLU A 101 -0.90 11.14 8.08
C GLU A 101 0.23 10.27 7.51
N TYR A 102 -0.01 8.96 7.33
CA TYR A 102 0.97 8.06 6.75
C TYR A 102 1.21 8.33 5.26
N CYS A 103 0.17 8.59 4.47
CA CYS A 103 0.32 8.97 3.06
C CYS A 103 1.09 10.29 2.90
N GLN A 104 0.82 11.29 3.75
CA GLN A 104 1.54 12.56 3.71
C GLN A 104 3.04 12.38 4.02
N ARG A 105 3.38 11.44 4.91
CA ARG A 105 4.79 11.10 5.15
C ARG A 105 5.41 10.41 3.95
N ALA A 106 4.69 9.49 3.30
CA ALA A 106 5.15 8.84 2.08
C ALA A 106 5.44 9.86 0.96
N LEU A 107 4.54 10.84 0.76
CA LEU A 107 4.74 11.95 -0.19
C LEU A 107 5.97 12.83 0.12
N GLN A 108 6.42 12.90 1.37
CA GLN A 108 7.64 13.64 1.71
C GLN A 108 8.91 12.91 1.25
N LEU A 109 8.83 11.60 1.04
CA LEU A 109 9.94 10.77 0.58
C LEU A 109 9.99 10.68 -0.94
N GLU A 110 8.83 10.70 -1.60
CA GLU A 110 8.66 10.56 -3.05
C GLU A 110 7.63 11.60 -3.52
N GLU A 111 8.10 12.65 -4.21
CA GLU A 111 7.26 13.81 -4.54
C GLU A 111 6.29 13.58 -5.71
N GLU A 112 6.43 12.51 -6.51
CA GLU A 112 5.72 12.35 -7.79
C GLU A 112 4.74 11.17 -7.84
N GLU A 113 4.21 10.74 -6.71
CA GLU A 113 3.31 9.59 -6.65
C GLU A 113 1.83 10.00 -6.79
N ASN A 114 1.31 10.01 -8.02
CA ASN A 114 -0.09 10.36 -8.27
C ASN A 114 -1.07 9.47 -7.51
N PHE A 115 -0.75 8.18 -7.30
CA PHE A 115 -1.59 7.27 -6.54
C PHE A 115 -1.72 7.68 -5.06
N LEU A 116 -0.67 8.25 -4.46
CA LEU A 116 -0.73 8.76 -3.08
C LEU A 116 -1.68 9.96 -2.97
N HIS A 117 -1.65 10.84 -3.96
CA HIS A 117 -2.61 11.93 -4.03
C HIS A 117 -4.04 11.42 -4.17
N ASN A 118 -4.29 10.46 -5.03
CA ASN A 118 -5.61 9.82 -5.16
C ASN A 118 -6.04 9.16 -3.86
N PHE A 119 -5.15 8.41 -3.21
CA PHE A 119 -5.46 7.75 -1.95
C PHE A 119 -5.81 8.76 -0.83
N ILE A 120 -5.05 9.86 -0.70
CA ILE A 120 -5.38 10.92 0.26
C ILE A 120 -6.71 11.57 -0.09
N ALA A 121 -7.01 11.80 -1.36
CA ALA A 121 -8.27 12.37 -1.80
C ALA A 121 -9.46 11.48 -1.43
N ASP A 122 -9.33 10.16 -1.63
CA ASP A 122 -10.34 9.17 -1.23
C ASP A 122 -10.61 9.22 0.28
N GLU A 123 -9.56 9.35 1.09
CA GLU A 123 -9.69 9.49 2.53
C GLU A 123 -10.39 10.81 2.94
N TYR A 124 -10.18 11.90 2.20
CA TYR A 124 -10.94 13.14 2.42
C TYR A 124 -12.40 13.00 1.99
N VAL A 125 -12.71 12.22 0.96
CA VAL A 125 -14.08 11.85 0.61
C VAL A 125 -14.73 11.08 1.77
N ASN A 126 -14.02 10.12 2.36
CA ASN A 126 -14.48 9.37 3.54
C ASN A 126 -14.72 10.27 4.77
N LEU A 127 -14.05 11.42 4.83
CA LEU A 127 -14.26 12.45 5.85
C LEU A 127 -15.39 13.46 5.51
N ASP A 128 -16.08 13.27 4.39
CA ASP A 128 -17.06 14.22 3.84
C ASP A 128 -16.47 15.64 3.61
N ASP A 129 -15.20 15.67 3.16
CA ASP A 129 -14.44 16.90 2.86
C ASP A 129 -14.08 16.97 1.36
N PRO A 130 -15.05 17.29 0.48
CA PRO A 130 -14.81 17.36 -0.96
C PRO A 130 -13.86 18.49 -1.37
N PHE A 131 -13.66 19.50 -0.52
CA PHE A 131 -12.75 20.61 -0.80
C PHE A 131 -11.28 20.17 -0.75
N ASN A 132 -10.87 19.42 0.29
CA ASN A 132 -9.53 18.89 0.37
C ASN A 132 -9.34 17.70 -0.57
N ALA A 133 -10.37 16.86 -0.79
CA ALA A 133 -10.34 15.82 -1.82
C ALA A 133 -10.04 16.39 -3.22
N LEU A 134 -10.75 17.47 -3.61
CA LEU A 134 -10.53 18.15 -4.90
C LEU A 134 -9.09 18.60 -5.09
N LYS A 135 -8.44 19.15 -4.05
CA LYS A 135 -7.03 19.56 -4.14
C LYS A 135 -6.13 18.40 -4.50
N HIS A 136 -6.30 17.26 -3.82
CA HIS A 136 -5.45 16.10 -4.03
C HIS A 136 -5.73 15.40 -5.36
N TYR A 137 -6.97 15.26 -5.80
CA TYR A 137 -7.26 14.77 -7.17
C TYR A 137 -6.69 15.70 -8.24
N THR A 138 -6.72 17.02 -8.02
CA THR A 138 -6.09 17.98 -8.95
C THR A 138 -4.57 17.80 -8.96
N SER A 139 -3.92 17.61 -7.81
CA SER A 139 -2.49 17.31 -7.76
C SER A 139 -2.14 16.00 -8.48
N ALA A 140 -2.97 14.96 -8.35
CA ALA A 140 -2.77 13.72 -9.11
C ALA A 140 -2.80 13.97 -10.63
N LEU A 141 -3.72 14.82 -11.12
CA LEU A 141 -3.79 15.21 -12.54
C LEU A 141 -2.62 16.10 -12.98
N GLU A 142 -1.95 16.81 -12.09
CA GLU A 142 -0.72 17.54 -12.41
C GLU A 142 0.42 16.59 -12.73
N HIS A 143 0.46 15.41 -12.07
CA HIS A 143 1.44 14.35 -12.33
C HIS A 143 1.06 13.47 -13.50
N ASP A 144 -0.21 13.08 -13.61
CA ASP A 144 -0.76 12.32 -14.74
C ASP A 144 -2.05 12.97 -15.26
N PRO A 145 -1.96 13.83 -16.30
CA PRO A 145 -3.12 14.50 -16.88
C PRO A 145 -4.15 13.57 -17.56
N PHE A 146 -3.81 12.30 -17.75
CA PHE A 146 -4.67 11.30 -18.37
C PHE A 146 -5.23 10.29 -17.36
N ASP A 147 -5.08 10.55 -16.07
CA ASP A 147 -5.68 9.72 -15.02
C ASP A 147 -7.21 9.92 -15.00
N ASP A 148 -7.92 9.01 -15.67
CA ASP A 148 -9.38 9.02 -15.75
C ASP A 148 -10.03 8.99 -14.36
N TYR A 149 -9.45 8.26 -13.41
CA TYR A 149 -9.96 8.17 -12.04
C TYR A 149 -9.96 9.54 -11.35
N SER A 150 -8.84 10.24 -11.37
CA SER A 150 -8.73 11.60 -10.82
C SER A 150 -9.68 12.56 -11.51
N LEU A 151 -9.79 12.48 -12.84
CA LEU A 151 -10.65 13.37 -13.62
C LEU A 151 -12.13 13.22 -13.26
N GLU A 152 -12.63 12.00 -13.15
CA GLU A 152 -14.01 11.70 -12.74
C GLU A 152 -14.29 12.21 -11.32
N ASN A 153 -13.35 12.00 -10.38
CA ASN A 153 -13.51 12.42 -8.99
C ASN A 153 -13.40 13.95 -8.82
N VAL A 154 -12.59 14.65 -9.62
CA VAL A 154 -12.60 16.12 -9.66
C VAL A 154 -13.99 16.62 -10.05
N MET A 155 -14.62 16.06 -11.08
CA MET A 155 -15.98 16.42 -11.49
C MET A 155 -17.01 16.15 -10.38
N LEU A 156 -16.87 15.01 -9.68
CA LEU A 156 -17.73 14.66 -8.55
C LEU A 156 -17.58 15.68 -7.41
N CYS A 157 -16.36 16.03 -7.04
CA CYS A 157 -16.09 17.03 -5.99
C CYS A 157 -16.70 18.39 -6.34
N TYR A 158 -16.56 18.87 -7.57
CA TYR A 158 -17.21 20.11 -8.01
C TYR A 158 -18.74 20.05 -7.87
N ASN A 159 -19.35 18.91 -8.24
CA ASN A 159 -20.79 18.74 -8.08
C ASN A 159 -21.21 18.75 -6.61
N LEU A 160 -20.43 18.18 -5.72
CA LEU A 160 -20.71 18.19 -4.27
C LEU A 160 -20.58 19.60 -3.67
N LEU A 161 -19.55 20.35 -4.07
CA LEU A 161 -19.29 21.72 -3.59
C LEU A 161 -20.31 22.73 -4.10
N ASN A 162 -20.92 22.50 -5.28
CA ASN A 162 -21.92 23.41 -5.86
C ASN A 162 -23.37 23.02 -5.50
N ARG A 163 -23.60 22.04 -4.65
CA ARG A 163 -24.94 21.75 -4.13
C ARG A 163 -25.34 22.79 -3.10
N PRO A 164 -26.56 23.37 -3.23
CA PRO A 164 -27.07 24.33 -2.25
C PRO A 164 -27.36 23.68 -0.90
#